data_111c9fb1fde181a1a2cd6e06ea39a207
#
_entry.id   111c9fb1fde181a1a2cd6e06ea39a207
#
_cell.length_a   1.000
_cell.length_b   1.000
_cell.length_c   1.000
_cell.angle_alpha   90.00
_cell.angle_beta   90.00
_cell.angle_gamma   90.00
#
_symmetry.space_group_name_H-M   'P 1'
#
loop_
_entity.id
_entity.type
_entity.pdbx_description
1 polymer ?
#
loop_
_entity_poly.entity_id
_entity_poly.type
_entity_poly.pdbx_seq_one_letter_code
_entity_poly.pdbx_strand_id
1 'polypeptide(L)'
;MEHPDYNEIFSEEEKEILQEIMNIAFGNATADLAGVIDIYVALSVPKIQVISIGTLPDYLKEELNASGKTSIIDQRFWGDFNGSGFLVLPAGSGEDLIPLLEEKSIDSYRTKPKDLLERETLTEIGNILIGACVGKMSELLNTFVTYSPPRVITETDYKCDNLVEKFDPSQPAIVMKTVFNFKQKDINGFLLILTNQESIGWLRKSLNEFMDSYE
;
A
#
# COMPACT_ATOMS: atom_id res chain seq x y z
N MET A 1 -21.62 12.36 20.11
CA MET A 1 -21.42 13.10 18.84
C MET A 1 -21.64 12.07 17.77
N GLU A 2 -22.62 12.27 16.92
CA GLU A 2 -22.80 11.41 15.74
C GLU A 2 -21.56 11.60 14.86
N HIS A 3 -20.87 10.52 14.56
CA HIS A 3 -19.81 10.54 13.56
C HIS A 3 -20.45 10.83 12.22
N PRO A 4 -19.93 11.80 11.43
CA PRO A 4 -20.43 12.01 10.09
C PRO A 4 -20.39 10.69 9.31
N ASP A 5 -21.46 10.38 8.60
CA ASP A 5 -21.47 9.21 7.74
C ASP A 5 -20.63 9.51 6.49
N TYR A 6 -19.38 9.02 6.51
CA TYR A 6 -18.44 9.20 5.41
C TYR A 6 -18.73 8.27 4.21
N ASN A 7 -19.73 7.38 4.31
CA ASN A 7 -20.12 6.48 3.22
C ASN A 7 -20.65 7.22 1.99
N GLU A 8 -21.14 8.46 2.18
CA GLU A 8 -21.67 9.31 1.09
C GLU A 8 -20.59 10.12 0.34
N ILE A 9 -19.31 10.07 0.75
CA ILE A 9 -18.23 10.83 0.08
C ILE A 9 -18.03 10.38 -1.36
N PHE A 10 -18.15 9.07 -1.61
CA PHE A 10 -18.18 8.49 -2.95
C PHE A 10 -19.51 7.82 -3.19
N SER A 11 -20.08 8.01 -4.39
CA SER A 11 -21.18 7.17 -4.85
C SER A 11 -20.73 5.71 -4.98
N GLU A 12 -21.68 4.77 -5.01
CA GLU A 12 -21.34 3.37 -5.22
C GLU A 12 -20.64 3.18 -6.58
N GLU A 13 -21.08 3.91 -7.60
CA GLU A 13 -20.45 3.91 -8.93
C GLU A 13 -19.00 4.42 -8.88
N GLU A 14 -18.72 5.54 -8.20
CA GLU A 14 -17.36 6.05 -8.01
C GLU A 14 -16.47 5.03 -7.26
N LYS A 15 -17.01 4.30 -6.28
CA LYS A 15 -16.30 3.24 -5.57
C LYS A 15 -15.97 2.05 -6.47
N GLU A 16 -16.94 1.60 -7.27
CA GLU A 16 -16.77 0.51 -8.22
C GLU A 16 -15.70 0.83 -9.26
N ILE A 17 -15.69 2.05 -9.79
CA ILE A 17 -14.70 2.51 -10.76
C ILE A 17 -13.31 2.60 -10.13
N LEU A 18 -13.22 3.18 -8.93
CA LEU A 18 -11.94 3.24 -8.21
C LEU A 18 -11.42 1.83 -7.93
N GLN A 19 -12.30 0.90 -7.55
CA GLN A 19 -11.93 -0.49 -7.33
C GLN A 19 -11.43 -1.16 -8.62
N GLU A 20 -12.05 -0.88 -9.76
CA GLU A 20 -11.62 -1.41 -11.05
C GLU A 20 -10.27 -0.81 -11.49
N ILE A 21 -10.08 0.49 -11.35
CA ILE A 21 -8.79 1.15 -11.61
C ILE A 21 -7.68 0.51 -10.76
N MET A 22 -7.93 0.28 -9.47
CA MET A 22 -6.98 -0.38 -8.59
C MET A 22 -6.71 -1.82 -9.01
N ASN A 23 -7.75 -2.54 -9.40
CA ASN A 23 -7.64 -3.92 -9.85
C ASN A 23 -6.75 -4.02 -11.11
N ILE A 24 -6.96 -3.15 -12.08
CA ILE A 24 -6.15 -3.04 -13.29
C ILE A 24 -4.71 -2.62 -12.93
N ALA A 25 -4.55 -1.57 -12.12
CA ALA A 25 -3.25 -1.05 -11.72
C ALA A 25 -2.41 -2.11 -11.01
N PHE A 26 -3.01 -2.83 -10.06
CA PHE A 26 -2.33 -3.84 -9.27
C PHE A 26 -2.07 -5.12 -10.09
N GLY A 27 -2.98 -5.48 -10.99
CA GLY A 27 -2.75 -6.55 -11.96
C GLY A 27 -1.53 -6.27 -12.84
N ASN A 28 -1.42 -5.06 -13.38
CA ASN A 28 -0.27 -4.62 -14.17
C ASN A 28 1.02 -4.59 -13.34
N ALA A 29 0.94 -4.05 -12.10
CA ALA A 29 2.08 -4.02 -11.19
C ALA A 29 2.64 -5.42 -10.89
N THR A 30 1.77 -6.42 -10.68
CA THR A 30 2.22 -7.80 -10.44
C THR A 30 2.83 -8.45 -11.68
N ALA A 31 2.34 -8.12 -12.87
CA ALA A 31 2.93 -8.59 -14.12
C ALA A 31 4.34 -7.98 -14.33
N ASP A 32 4.49 -6.69 -14.06
CA ASP A 32 5.78 -6.00 -14.12
C ASP A 32 6.77 -6.60 -13.10
N LEU A 33 6.31 -6.89 -11.88
CA LEU A 33 7.13 -7.54 -10.83
C LEU A 33 7.62 -8.91 -11.25
N ALA A 34 6.74 -9.75 -11.81
CA ALA A 34 7.12 -11.07 -12.33
C ALA A 34 8.18 -10.96 -13.42
N GLY A 35 8.11 -9.93 -14.27
CA GLY A 35 9.08 -9.70 -15.34
C GLY A 35 10.43 -9.15 -14.87
N VAL A 36 10.44 -8.38 -13.77
CA VAL A 36 11.65 -7.68 -13.30
C VAL A 36 12.43 -8.49 -12.26
N ILE A 37 11.73 -9.14 -11.33
CA ILE A 37 12.36 -9.82 -10.17
C ILE A 37 11.98 -11.29 -10.05
N ASP A 38 11.29 -11.85 -11.03
CA ASP A 38 10.79 -13.24 -11.06
C ASP A 38 9.97 -13.63 -9.81
N ILE A 39 9.27 -12.66 -9.22
CA ILE A 39 8.39 -12.86 -8.07
C ILE A 39 6.93 -12.86 -8.54
N TYR A 40 6.25 -13.99 -8.33
CA TYR A 40 4.84 -14.13 -8.64
C TYR A 40 3.99 -13.76 -7.43
N VAL A 41 3.28 -12.63 -7.55
CA VAL A 41 2.37 -12.12 -6.52
C VAL A 41 0.93 -12.26 -7.02
N ALA A 42 0.08 -12.93 -6.25
CA ALA A 42 -1.35 -12.92 -6.48
C ALA A 42 -1.99 -11.85 -5.61
N LEU A 43 -2.88 -11.04 -6.18
CA LEU A 43 -3.63 -10.00 -5.47
C LEU A 43 -5.10 -10.37 -5.39
N SER A 44 -5.74 -10.02 -4.27
CA SER A 44 -7.20 -10.03 -4.17
C SER A 44 -7.78 -8.75 -4.78
N VAL A 45 -9.06 -8.79 -5.10
CA VAL A 45 -9.81 -7.57 -5.48
C VAL A 45 -9.70 -6.55 -4.34
N PRO A 46 -9.30 -5.31 -4.63
CA PRO A 46 -9.15 -4.28 -3.61
C PRO A 46 -10.47 -3.95 -2.90
N LYS A 47 -10.40 -3.65 -1.61
CA LYS A 47 -11.53 -3.12 -0.84
C LYS A 47 -11.28 -1.64 -0.57
N ILE A 48 -12.31 -0.83 -0.80
CA ILE A 48 -12.26 0.61 -0.61
C ILE A 48 -13.21 1.00 0.52
N GLN A 49 -12.72 1.77 1.46
CA GLN A 49 -13.49 2.29 2.59
C GLN A 49 -13.14 3.76 2.82
N VAL A 50 -14.11 4.54 3.23
CA VAL A 50 -13.87 5.89 3.72
C VAL A 50 -14.16 5.88 5.22
N ILE A 51 -13.15 6.22 6.02
CA ILE A 51 -13.24 6.22 7.47
C ILE A 51 -12.78 7.56 8.04
N SER A 52 -13.16 7.87 9.28
CA SER A 52 -12.57 8.99 10.00
C SER A 52 -11.09 8.71 10.30
N ILE A 53 -10.24 9.70 10.11
CA ILE A 53 -8.83 9.60 10.54
C ILE A 53 -8.74 9.29 12.05
N GLY A 54 -9.67 9.80 12.84
CA GLY A 54 -9.74 9.49 14.27
C GLY A 54 -9.98 8.00 14.59
N THR A 55 -10.61 7.25 13.69
CA THR A 55 -10.84 5.79 13.85
C THR A 55 -9.77 4.94 13.17
N LEU A 56 -8.92 5.55 12.36
CA LEU A 56 -7.85 4.85 11.62
C LEU A 56 -6.87 4.07 12.54
N PRO A 57 -6.46 4.56 13.73
CA PRO A 57 -5.62 3.78 14.62
C PRO A 57 -6.26 2.48 15.08
N ASP A 58 -7.55 2.48 15.39
CA ASP A 58 -8.27 1.27 15.81
C ASP A 58 -8.45 0.32 14.64
N TYR A 59 -8.81 0.82 13.46
CA TYR A 59 -8.85 0.04 12.23
C TYR A 59 -7.50 -0.65 11.95
N LEU A 60 -6.40 0.07 12.03
CA LEU A 60 -5.06 -0.50 11.83
C LEU A 60 -4.72 -1.53 12.90
N LYS A 61 -5.09 -1.30 14.18
CA LYS A 61 -4.89 -2.28 15.25
C LYS A 61 -5.65 -3.58 14.97
N GLU A 62 -6.89 -3.50 14.56
CA GLU A 62 -7.70 -4.69 14.22
C GLU A 62 -7.06 -5.48 13.08
N GLU A 63 -6.69 -4.81 12.00
CA GLU A 63 -6.05 -5.44 10.84
C GLU A 63 -4.70 -6.10 11.19
N LEU A 64 -3.89 -5.44 12.01
CA LEU A 64 -2.59 -5.94 12.42
C LEU A 64 -2.71 -7.07 13.45
N ASN A 65 -3.62 -6.94 14.42
CA ASN A 65 -3.86 -8.00 15.42
C ASN A 65 -4.36 -9.29 14.76
N ALA A 66 -5.21 -9.17 13.73
CA ALA A 66 -5.67 -10.31 12.94
C ALA A 66 -4.52 -11.02 12.20
N SER A 67 -3.43 -10.30 11.92
CA SER A 67 -2.28 -10.80 11.17
C SER A 67 -1.15 -11.35 12.06
N GLY A 68 -1.26 -11.22 13.41
CA GLY A 68 -0.21 -11.62 14.35
C GLY A 68 0.97 -10.64 14.37
N LYS A 69 2.18 -11.16 14.66
CA LYS A 69 3.40 -10.33 14.57
C LYS A 69 3.71 -9.99 13.12
N THR A 70 3.96 -8.72 12.85
CA THR A 70 4.13 -8.20 11.49
C THR A 70 5.36 -7.31 11.34
N SER A 71 5.87 -7.27 10.13
CA SER A 71 6.79 -6.26 9.62
C SER A 71 6.01 -5.30 8.74
N ILE A 72 6.18 -3.99 8.94
CA ILE A 72 5.46 -2.96 8.20
C ILE A 72 6.48 -2.11 7.44
N ILE A 73 6.22 -1.91 6.17
CA ILE A 73 6.98 -0.99 5.33
C ILE A 73 6.08 0.19 4.99
N ASP A 74 6.50 1.40 5.37
CA ASP A 74 5.83 2.68 5.11
C ASP A 74 6.55 3.42 3.99
N GLN A 75 5.82 3.83 2.97
CA GLN A 75 6.31 4.69 1.91
C GLN A 75 5.29 5.79 1.60
N ARG A 76 5.70 7.04 1.73
CA ARG A 76 4.86 8.18 1.41
C ARG A 76 4.95 8.51 -0.07
N PHE A 77 3.87 9.05 -0.59
CA PHE A 77 3.83 9.61 -1.92
C PHE A 77 3.08 10.96 -1.91
N TRP A 78 3.43 11.82 -2.84
CA TRP A 78 2.81 13.14 -3.02
C TRP A 78 2.83 13.55 -4.49
N GLY A 79 1.88 14.40 -4.85
CA GLY A 79 1.64 14.89 -6.19
C GLY A 79 0.26 15.51 -6.25
N ASP A 80 -0.50 15.23 -7.30
CA ASP A 80 -1.89 15.65 -7.39
C ASP A 80 -2.76 14.94 -6.34
N PHE A 81 -2.39 13.73 -5.94
CA PHE A 81 -2.91 13.11 -4.73
C PHE A 81 -1.78 12.68 -3.79
N ASN A 82 -2.06 12.75 -2.51
CA ASN A 82 -1.09 12.53 -1.44
C ASN A 82 -1.51 11.37 -0.56
N GLY A 83 -0.53 10.62 -0.07
CA GLY A 83 -0.85 9.50 0.79
C GLY A 83 0.36 8.73 1.31
N SER A 84 0.06 7.58 1.88
CA SER A 84 1.03 6.60 2.35
C SER A 84 0.62 5.20 1.91
N GLY A 85 1.56 4.44 1.40
CA GLY A 85 1.44 3.01 1.19
C GLY A 85 2.06 2.25 2.37
N PHE A 86 1.32 1.30 2.91
CA PHE A 86 1.78 0.41 3.97
C PHE A 86 1.73 -1.03 3.47
N LEU A 87 2.90 -1.62 3.32
CA LEU A 87 3.02 -3.04 3.04
C LEU A 87 3.17 -3.77 4.37
N VAL A 88 2.25 -4.68 4.66
CA VAL A 88 2.23 -5.46 5.90
C VAL A 88 2.48 -6.92 5.59
N LEU A 89 3.51 -7.47 6.20
CA LEU A 89 3.97 -8.85 6.04
C LEU A 89 4.04 -9.54 7.41
N PRO A 90 3.90 -10.86 7.50
CA PRO A 90 4.24 -11.59 8.72
C PRO A 90 5.69 -11.32 9.14
N ALA A 91 5.94 -11.27 10.45
CA ALA A 91 7.30 -11.12 10.96
C ALA A 91 8.20 -12.28 10.48
N GLY A 92 9.44 -11.95 10.13
CA GLY A 92 10.39 -12.91 9.56
C GLY A 92 10.28 -13.13 8.05
N SER A 93 9.22 -12.60 7.39
CA SER A 93 9.07 -12.72 5.94
C SER A 93 10.26 -12.15 5.16
N GLY A 94 10.95 -11.15 5.72
CA GLY A 94 12.13 -10.58 5.08
C GLY A 94 13.23 -11.62 4.86
N GLU A 95 13.45 -12.52 5.83
CA GLU A 95 14.41 -13.60 5.71
C GLU A 95 14.05 -14.57 4.58
N ASP A 96 12.79 -14.95 4.48
CA ASP A 96 12.28 -15.86 3.45
C ASP A 96 12.31 -15.24 2.05
N LEU A 97 12.28 -13.91 1.96
CA LEU A 97 12.33 -13.16 0.71
C LEU A 97 13.75 -12.83 0.23
N ILE A 98 14.76 -12.93 1.10
CA ILE A 98 16.19 -12.70 0.73
C ILE A 98 16.57 -13.46 -0.54
N PRO A 99 16.34 -14.79 -0.67
CA PRO A 99 16.76 -15.54 -1.85
C PRO A 99 16.13 -15.04 -3.16
N LEU A 100 14.96 -14.39 -3.11
CA LEU A 100 14.29 -13.87 -4.29
C LEU A 100 14.98 -12.62 -4.87
N LEU A 101 15.77 -11.93 -4.05
CA LEU A 101 16.51 -10.74 -4.46
C LEU A 101 18.01 -11.01 -4.68
N GLU A 102 18.56 -12.09 -4.07
CA GLU A 102 20.00 -12.42 -4.11
C GLU A 102 20.51 -12.81 -5.49
N GLU A 103 19.69 -13.33 -6.39
CA GLU A 103 20.13 -13.73 -7.74
C GLU A 103 20.74 -12.58 -8.55
N LYS A 104 20.52 -11.32 -8.12
CA LYS A 104 21.01 -10.12 -8.82
C LYS A 104 22.25 -9.45 -8.18
N SER A 105 22.71 -9.86 -6.97
CA SER A 105 23.82 -9.17 -6.28
C SER A 105 24.63 -10.09 -5.35
N ILE A 106 25.33 -11.04 -5.94
CA ILE A 106 25.95 -12.21 -5.26
C ILE A 106 27.04 -11.87 -4.22
N ASP A 107 27.73 -10.75 -4.31
CA ASP A 107 28.94 -10.51 -3.49
C ASP A 107 28.73 -9.65 -2.23
N SER A 108 27.72 -8.82 -2.17
CA SER A 108 27.52 -7.87 -1.05
C SER A 108 26.74 -8.45 0.13
N TYR A 109 25.96 -9.50 -0.08
CA TYR A 109 25.06 -10.07 0.93
C TYR A 109 25.76 -11.00 1.93
N ARG A 110 26.86 -11.65 1.56
CA ARG A 110 27.53 -12.67 2.39
C ARG A 110 28.23 -12.15 3.65
N THR A 111 28.41 -10.83 3.80
CA THR A 111 29.18 -10.22 4.90
C THR A 111 28.33 -9.40 5.85
N LYS A 112 27.05 -9.18 5.56
CA LYS A 112 26.15 -8.32 6.36
C LYS A 112 25.49 -9.11 7.51
N PRO A 113 25.26 -8.46 8.68
CA PRO A 113 24.41 -9.02 9.73
C PRO A 113 23.01 -9.36 9.18
N LYS A 114 22.44 -10.47 9.66
CA LYS A 114 21.15 -11.00 9.19
C LYS A 114 20.01 -9.98 9.31
N ASP A 115 19.92 -9.27 10.44
CA ASP A 115 18.88 -8.26 10.69
C ASP A 115 18.96 -7.09 9.70
N LEU A 116 20.19 -6.68 9.33
CA LEU A 116 20.38 -5.63 8.34
C LEU A 116 19.93 -6.08 6.95
N LEU A 117 20.25 -7.31 6.60
CA LEU A 117 19.88 -7.91 5.33
C LEU A 117 18.37 -8.08 5.21
N GLU A 118 17.70 -8.56 6.26
CA GLU A 118 16.24 -8.64 6.32
C GLU A 118 15.60 -7.26 6.11
N ARG A 119 16.10 -6.24 6.81
CA ARG A 119 15.60 -4.87 6.69
C ARG A 119 15.79 -4.30 5.28
N GLU A 120 16.93 -4.52 4.67
CA GLU A 120 17.21 -4.11 3.28
C GLU A 120 16.26 -4.82 2.31
N THR A 121 16.05 -6.11 2.47
CA THR A 121 15.12 -6.93 1.66
C THR A 121 13.69 -6.39 1.77
N LEU A 122 13.19 -6.17 2.99
CA LEU A 122 11.86 -5.60 3.22
C LEU A 122 11.72 -4.21 2.60
N THR A 123 12.77 -3.37 2.72
CA THR A 123 12.78 -2.04 2.12
C THR A 123 12.67 -2.12 0.60
N GLU A 124 13.41 -3.01 -0.03
CA GLU A 124 13.40 -3.18 -1.48
C GLU A 124 12.04 -3.72 -1.97
N ILE A 125 11.52 -4.77 -1.34
CA ILE A 125 10.20 -5.34 -1.67
C ILE A 125 9.10 -4.28 -1.49
N GLY A 126 9.14 -3.51 -0.41
CA GLY A 126 8.18 -2.43 -0.19
C GLY A 126 8.25 -1.35 -1.26
N ASN A 127 9.47 -0.93 -1.62
CA ASN A 127 9.70 0.05 -2.67
C ASN A 127 9.12 -0.40 -4.02
N ILE A 128 9.37 -1.65 -4.38
CA ILE A 128 8.90 -2.21 -5.65
C ILE A 128 7.37 -2.35 -5.63
N LEU A 129 6.78 -2.98 -4.60
CA LEU A 129 5.34 -3.24 -4.54
C LEU A 129 4.51 -1.96 -4.41
N ILE A 130 4.85 -1.09 -3.45
CA ILE A 130 4.12 0.16 -3.24
C ILE A 130 4.29 1.07 -4.48
N GLY A 131 5.53 1.19 -4.96
CA GLY A 131 5.85 2.01 -6.12
C GLY A 131 5.13 1.55 -7.38
N ALA A 132 5.10 0.24 -7.65
CA ALA A 132 4.39 -0.31 -8.80
C ALA A 132 2.87 -0.08 -8.70
N CYS A 133 2.26 -0.37 -7.54
CA CYS A 133 0.81 -0.21 -7.35
C CYS A 133 0.38 1.26 -7.45
N VAL A 134 1.03 2.16 -6.71
CA VAL A 134 0.70 3.59 -6.74
C VAL A 134 1.08 4.22 -8.07
N GLY A 135 2.19 3.80 -8.68
CA GLY A 135 2.62 4.26 -10.00
C GLY A 135 1.62 3.90 -11.10
N LYS A 136 1.12 2.66 -11.11
CA LYS A 136 0.11 2.24 -12.10
C LYS A 136 -1.24 2.92 -11.88
N MET A 137 -1.64 3.16 -10.62
CA MET A 137 -2.80 4.02 -10.34
C MET A 137 -2.62 5.42 -10.91
N SER A 138 -1.46 6.02 -10.68
CA SER A 138 -1.17 7.37 -11.19
C SER A 138 -1.18 7.44 -12.72
N GLU A 139 -0.65 6.41 -13.37
CA GLU A 139 -0.65 6.29 -14.83
C GLU A 139 -2.08 6.23 -15.38
N LEU A 140 -2.96 5.39 -14.80
CA LEU A 140 -4.35 5.26 -15.20
C LEU A 140 -5.16 6.54 -14.95
N LEU A 141 -4.85 7.27 -13.88
CA LEU A 141 -5.49 8.54 -13.53
C LEU A 141 -4.79 9.75 -14.20
N ASN A 142 -3.88 9.51 -15.14
CA ASN A 142 -3.15 10.52 -15.91
C ASN A 142 -2.49 11.60 -15.02
N THR A 143 -1.81 11.15 -13.96
CA THR A 143 -1.12 12.02 -13.00
C THR A 143 0.29 11.52 -12.67
N PHE A 144 1.00 12.32 -11.89
CA PHE A 144 2.34 12.00 -11.40
C PHE A 144 2.39 12.01 -9.88
N VAL A 145 3.16 11.07 -9.34
CA VAL A 145 3.48 11.03 -7.92
C VAL A 145 4.99 10.92 -7.72
N THR A 146 5.43 11.51 -6.62
CA THR A 146 6.80 11.41 -6.11
C THR A 146 6.78 10.59 -4.83
N TYR A 147 7.84 9.86 -4.55
CA TYR A 147 7.93 8.96 -3.40
C TYR A 147 9.03 9.37 -2.43
N SER A 148 8.78 9.16 -1.13
CA SER A 148 9.86 9.08 -0.15
C SER A 148 10.59 7.73 -0.27
N PRO A 149 11.82 7.62 0.26
CA PRO A 149 12.38 6.31 0.54
C PRO A 149 11.46 5.53 1.49
N PRO A 150 11.26 4.21 1.27
CA PRO A 150 10.48 3.39 2.19
C PRO A 150 11.19 3.21 3.54
N ARG A 151 10.43 2.96 4.60
CA ARG A 151 10.93 2.74 5.94
C ARG A 151 10.32 1.47 6.52
N VAL A 152 11.16 0.60 7.05
CA VAL A 152 10.70 -0.56 7.82
C VAL A 152 10.43 -0.11 9.25
N ILE A 153 9.22 -0.34 9.73
CA ILE A 153 8.75 -0.08 11.09
C ILE A 153 8.75 -1.41 11.83
N THR A 154 9.54 -1.51 12.89
CA THR A 154 9.59 -2.70 13.74
C THR A 154 8.53 -2.62 14.84
N GLU A 155 8.20 -3.76 15.48
CA GLU A 155 7.24 -3.84 16.59
C GLU A 155 7.55 -2.86 17.74
N THR A 156 8.82 -2.56 17.98
CA THR A 156 9.27 -1.63 19.03
C THR A 156 8.97 -0.17 18.70
N ASP A 157 8.90 0.15 17.39
CA ASP A 157 8.67 1.52 16.91
C ASP A 157 7.19 1.77 16.58
N TYR A 158 6.38 0.71 16.67
CA TYR A 158 4.99 0.73 16.24
C TYR A 158 4.06 1.26 17.32
N LYS A 159 3.67 2.51 17.18
CA LYS A 159 2.46 3.05 17.78
C LYS A 159 1.54 3.48 16.64
N CYS A 160 0.37 2.87 16.53
CA CYS A 160 -0.62 3.26 15.50
C CYS A 160 -0.85 4.77 15.48
N ASP A 161 -0.77 5.40 16.65
CA ASP A 161 -0.91 6.85 16.83
C ASP A 161 0.13 7.63 16.01
N ASN A 162 1.37 7.15 15.91
CA ASN A 162 2.44 7.83 15.16
C ASN A 162 2.22 7.82 13.64
N LEU A 163 1.43 6.87 13.12
CA LEU A 163 1.10 6.81 11.68
C LEU A 163 0.10 7.91 11.29
N VAL A 164 -0.75 8.31 12.22
CA VAL A 164 -1.83 9.27 12.00
C VAL A 164 -1.59 10.65 12.61
N GLU A 165 -0.54 10.83 13.42
CA GLU A 165 -0.21 12.12 14.09
C GLU A 165 -0.14 13.34 13.14
N LYS A 166 0.04 13.12 11.85
CA LYS A 166 0.18 14.17 10.85
C LYS A 166 -1.13 14.51 10.13
N PHE A 167 -2.19 13.81 10.43
CA PHE A 167 -3.49 14.00 9.81
C PHE A 167 -4.45 14.66 10.81
N ASP A 168 -5.36 15.50 10.31
CA ASP A 168 -6.43 16.06 11.12
C ASP A 168 -7.45 14.95 11.47
N PRO A 169 -7.65 14.62 12.77
CA PRO A 169 -8.54 13.52 13.16
C PRO A 169 -10.01 13.71 12.74
N SER A 170 -10.44 14.94 12.48
CA SER A 170 -11.80 15.26 12.06
C SER A 170 -12.06 15.00 10.59
N GLN A 171 -11.02 14.70 9.82
CA GLN A 171 -11.14 14.54 8.38
C GLN A 171 -11.32 13.07 7.96
N PRO A 172 -11.94 12.83 6.80
CA PRO A 172 -12.01 11.50 6.21
C PRO A 172 -10.67 11.07 5.60
N ALA A 173 -10.41 9.77 5.64
CA ALA A 173 -9.36 9.10 4.88
C ALA A 173 -9.96 8.02 3.99
N ILE A 174 -9.41 7.86 2.80
CA ILE A 174 -9.72 6.71 1.96
C ILE A 174 -8.72 5.61 2.30
N VAL A 175 -9.24 4.45 2.66
CA VAL A 175 -8.47 3.23 2.89
C VAL A 175 -8.71 2.29 1.72
N MET A 176 -7.66 2.01 0.99
CA MET A 176 -7.66 1.06 -0.12
C MET A 176 -6.81 -0.14 0.31
N LYS A 177 -7.44 -1.30 0.53
CA LYS A 177 -6.77 -2.52 1.01
C LYS A 177 -6.83 -3.62 -0.04
N THR A 178 -5.69 -4.25 -0.32
CA THR A 178 -5.62 -5.51 -1.07
C THR A 178 -4.78 -6.53 -0.32
N VAL A 179 -5.19 -7.79 -0.37
CA VAL A 179 -4.40 -8.91 0.16
C VAL A 179 -3.56 -9.47 -0.97
N PHE A 180 -2.31 -9.77 -0.69
CA PHE A 180 -1.41 -10.40 -1.65
C PHE A 180 -0.78 -11.68 -1.08
N ASN A 181 -0.37 -12.55 -2.00
CA ASN A 181 0.33 -13.80 -1.69
C ASN A 181 1.55 -13.94 -2.60
N PHE A 182 2.72 -14.13 -2.00
CA PHE A 182 3.93 -14.53 -2.70
C PHE A 182 3.92 -16.05 -2.90
N LYS A 183 3.54 -16.48 -4.09
CA LYS A 183 3.27 -17.91 -4.38
C LYS A 183 4.49 -18.82 -4.14
N GLN A 184 5.70 -18.35 -4.38
CA GLN A 184 6.92 -19.14 -4.20
C GLN A 184 7.24 -19.43 -2.73
N LYS A 185 6.73 -18.65 -1.79
CA LYS A 185 7.08 -18.73 -0.36
C LYS A 185 5.86 -18.89 0.56
N ASP A 186 4.64 -18.91 0.00
CA ASP A 186 3.39 -18.94 0.76
C ASP A 186 3.30 -17.82 1.82
N ILE A 187 3.85 -16.66 1.50
CA ILE A 187 3.81 -15.48 2.35
C ILE A 187 2.58 -14.67 1.96
N ASN A 188 1.66 -14.51 2.90
CA ASN A 188 0.47 -13.68 2.75
C ASN A 188 0.68 -12.36 3.48
N GLY A 189 0.25 -11.28 2.85
CA GLY A 189 0.28 -9.95 3.44
C GLY A 189 -0.83 -9.09 2.88
N PHE A 190 -0.81 -7.82 3.22
CA PHE A 190 -1.71 -6.86 2.62
C PHE A 190 -1.04 -5.51 2.37
N LEU A 191 -1.53 -4.83 1.35
CA LEU A 191 -1.16 -3.47 1.01
C LEU A 191 -2.33 -2.56 1.39
N LEU A 192 -2.03 -1.54 2.19
CA LEU A 192 -2.93 -0.43 2.47
C LEU A 192 -2.41 0.82 1.77
N ILE A 193 -3.29 1.49 1.04
CA ILE A 193 -3.04 2.84 0.54
C ILE A 193 -3.99 3.77 1.28
N LEU A 194 -3.43 4.74 1.99
CA LEU A 194 -4.17 5.76 2.72
C LEU A 194 -3.99 7.09 2.01
N THR A 195 -5.10 7.77 1.72
CA THR A 195 -5.09 9.12 1.17
C THR A 195 -5.86 10.07 2.08
N ASN A 196 -5.54 11.35 2.02
CA ASN A 196 -6.20 12.39 2.81
C ASN A 196 -7.39 13.02 2.08
N GLN A 197 -8.12 13.88 2.79
CA GLN A 197 -9.28 14.60 2.26
C GLN A 197 -8.94 15.47 1.04
N GLU A 198 -7.76 16.10 1.00
CA GLU A 198 -7.37 16.95 -0.12
C GLU A 198 -7.34 16.17 -1.44
N SER A 199 -6.97 14.90 -1.36
CA SER A 199 -6.94 13.97 -2.50
C SER A 199 -8.33 13.52 -2.95
N ILE A 200 -9.36 13.59 -2.10
CA ILE A 200 -10.72 13.11 -2.43
C ILE A 200 -11.32 13.90 -3.59
N GLY A 201 -11.25 15.23 -3.52
CA GLY A 201 -11.81 16.08 -4.57
C GLY A 201 -11.11 15.87 -5.92
N TRP A 202 -9.79 15.75 -5.88
CA TRP A 202 -9.02 15.45 -7.07
C TRP A 202 -9.34 14.05 -7.62
N LEU A 203 -9.40 13.05 -6.75
CA LEU A 203 -9.69 11.66 -7.14
C LEU A 203 -11.05 11.54 -7.81
N ARG A 204 -12.11 12.17 -7.26
CA ARG A 204 -13.43 12.19 -7.87
C ARG A 204 -13.42 12.79 -9.28
N LYS A 205 -12.71 13.91 -9.44
CA LYS A 205 -12.56 14.54 -10.75
C LYS A 205 -11.88 13.59 -11.75
N SER A 206 -10.79 12.97 -11.34
CA SER A 206 -10.04 12.03 -12.19
C SER A 206 -10.82 10.76 -12.51
N LEU A 207 -11.66 10.27 -11.58
CA LEU A 207 -12.57 9.15 -11.84
C LEU A 207 -13.61 9.51 -12.91
N ASN A 208 -14.22 10.70 -12.83
CA ASN A 208 -15.18 11.14 -13.84
C ASN A 208 -14.52 11.32 -15.22
N GLU A 209 -13.31 11.90 -15.28
CA GLU A 209 -12.55 12.03 -16.52
C GLU A 209 -12.19 10.65 -17.11
N PHE A 210 -11.89 9.68 -16.25
CA PHE A 210 -11.63 8.31 -16.67
C PHE A 210 -12.88 7.68 -17.28
N MET A 211 -14.07 7.85 -16.66
CA MET A 211 -15.34 7.36 -17.18
C MET A 211 -15.65 7.95 -18.57
N ASP A 212 -15.58 9.27 -18.70
CA ASP A 212 -15.86 9.98 -19.95
C ASP A 212 -14.96 9.52 -21.11
N SER A 213 -13.77 8.99 -20.80
CA SER A 213 -12.85 8.48 -21.82
C SER A 213 -13.24 7.11 -22.42
N TYR A 214 -14.19 6.42 -21.81
CA TYR A 214 -14.67 5.09 -22.25
C TYR A 214 -16.08 5.12 -22.85
N GLU A 215 -16.77 6.28 -22.82
CA GLU A 215 -17.99 6.52 -23.57
C GLU A 215 -17.68 7.01 -24.99
#